data_d244f44b6bf5130936a398ccd5ebd317
#
_entry.id   d244f44b6bf5130936a398ccd5ebd317
#
_cell.length_a   1.000
_cell.length_b   1.000
_cell.length_c   1.000
_cell.angle_alpha   90.00
_cell.angle_beta   90.00
_cell.angle_gamma   90.00
#
_symmetry.space_group_name_H-M   'P 1'
#
loop_
_entity.id
_entity.type
_entity.pdbx_description
1 polymer ?
#
loop_
_entity_poly.entity_id
_entity_poly.type
_entity_poly.pdbx_seq_one_letter_code
_entity_poly.pdbx_strand_id
1 'polypeptide(L)'
;MNTVIIYASVHHNNTKDLVCAIAAENDIDVVDATKITEKDLSGYDLIGFASGIYFGKMHQSVINFAEVNLPENKDVFLMCTYGGKPVFDSIKKIVKEKQGRIVGEFSCKGFDTFGPFKLIGGISKGHPDKNDLDNAKAFFKELEKGK
;
A
#
# COMPACT_ATOMS: atom_id res chain seq x y z
N MET A 1 -16.96 -7.11 -7.75
CA MET A 1 -16.25 -5.86 -7.46
C MET A 1 -14.85 -5.95 -8.03
N ASN A 2 -14.46 -4.96 -8.82
CA ASN A 2 -13.13 -4.90 -9.41
C ASN A 2 -12.19 -4.13 -8.49
N THR A 3 -11.09 -4.78 -8.08
CA THR A 3 -10.12 -4.19 -7.18
C THR A 3 -8.72 -4.23 -7.79
N VAL A 4 -7.96 -3.16 -7.59
CA VAL A 4 -6.53 -3.10 -7.94
C VAL A 4 -5.74 -2.59 -6.75
N ILE A 5 -4.53 -3.12 -6.57
CA ILE A 5 -3.57 -2.59 -5.61
C ILE A 5 -2.36 -2.06 -6.37
N ILE A 6 -2.06 -0.78 -6.18
CA ILE A 6 -0.89 -0.10 -6.72
C ILE A 6 0.16 -0.08 -5.62
N TYR A 7 1.33 -0.66 -5.86
CA TYR A 7 2.33 -0.78 -4.79
C TYR A 7 3.74 -0.43 -5.24
N ALA A 8 4.58 -0.13 -4.27
CA ALA A 8 6.03 -0.08 -4.44
C ALA A 8 6.68 -0.80 -3.26
N SER A 9 7.66 -1.65 -3.57
CA SER A 9 8.34 -2.46 -2.57
C SER A 9 9.81 -2.57 -2.97
N VAL A 10 10.65 -1.66 -2.45
CA VAL A 10 12.05 -1.56 -2.87
C VAL A 10 13.05 -2.08 -1.84
N HIS A 11 12.61 -2.33 -0.59
CA HIS A 11 13.46 -2.90 0.46
C HIS A 11 12.83 -4.16 1.02
N HIS A 12 13.60 -5.26 0.99
CA HIS A 12 13.27 -6.55 1.63
C HIS A 12 11.90 -7.15 1.25
N ASN A 13 11.29 -6.68 0.16
CA ASN A 13 9.99 -7.16 -0.33
C ASN A 13 8.84 -7.07 0.69
N ASN A 14 8.95 -6.21 1.70
CA ASN A 14 7.97 -6.12 2.79
C ASN A 14 6.55 -5.87 2.28
N THR A 15 6.35 -4.79 1.54
CA THR A 15 5.05 -4.43 0.99
C THR A 15 4.58 -5.45 -0.05
N LYS A 16 5.49 -5.94 -0.87
CA LYS A 16 5.17 -6.96 -1.88
C LYS A 16 4.62 -8.22 -1.22
N ASP A 17 5.16 -8.64 -0.10
CA ASP A 17 4.69 -9.82 0.63
C ASP A 17 3.25 -9.63 1.11
N LEU A 18 2.90 -8.45 1.62
CA LEU A 18 1.52 -8.13 2.00
C LEU A 18 0.56 -8.20 0.82
N VAL A 19 0.93 -7.53 -0.27
CA VAL A 19 0.11 -7.46 -1.48
C VAL A 19 -0.10 -8.84 -2.08
N CYS A 20 0.97 -9.64 -2.16
CA CYS A 20 0.90 -11.02 -2.68
C CYS A 20 0.05 -11.92 -1.80
N ALA A 21 0.09 -11.75 -0.48
CA ALA A 21 -0.74 -12.53 0.44
C ALA A 21 -2.23 -12.28 0.19
N ILE A 22 -2.62 -11.03 -0.04
CA ILE A 22 -4.00 -10.69 -0.37
C ILE A 22 -4.36 -11.23 -1.76
N ALA A 23 -3.51 -11.03 -2.75
CA ALA A 23 -3.76 -11.46 -4.12
C ALA A 23 -3.86 -12.97 -4.28
N ALA A 24 -3.17 -13.74 -3.43
CA ALA A 24 -3.22 -15.21 -3.47
C ALA A 24 -4.61 -15.78 -3.16
N GLU A 25 -5.43 -15.03 -2.43
CA GLU A 25 -6.76 -15.47 -1.99
C GLU A 25 -7.92 -14.72 -2.64
N ASN A 26 -7.61 -13.71 -3.45
CA ASN A 26 -8.64 -12.84 -4.03
C ASN A 26 -8.33 -12.56 -5.50
N ASP A 27 -9.38 -12.41 -6.30
CA ASP A 27 -9.25 -12.05 -7.71
C ASP A 27 -9.08 -10.54 -7.82
N ILE A 28 -7.84 -10.07 -7.70
CA ILE A 28 -7.50 -8.65 -7.77
C ILE A 28 -6.33 -8.43 -8.70
N ASP A 29 -6.28 -7.24 -9.29
CA ASP A 29 -5.12 -6.83 -10.09
C ASP A 29 -4.09 -6.16 -9.19
N VAL A 30 -2.82 -6.34 -9.52
CA VAL A 30 -1.71 -5.70 -8.80
C VAL A 30 -0.82 -4.98 -9.80
N VAL A 31 -0.35 -3.80 -9.44
CA VAL A 31 0.50 -2.95 -10.29
C VAL A 31 1.70 -2.48 -9.49
N ASP A 32 2.89 -2.74 -10.01
CA ASP A 32 4.13 -2.22 -9.44
C ASP A 32 4.38 -0.82 -10.02
N ALA A 33 4.22 0.20 -9.19
CA ALA A 33 4.36 1.61 -9.59
C ALA A 33 5.80 2.00 -9.96
N THR A 34 6.79 1.18 -9.59
CA THR A 34 8.17 1.42 -10.01
C THR A 34 8.40 1.01 -11.48
N LYS A 35 7.49 0.23 -12.05
CA LYS A 35 7.59 -0.29 -13.41
C LYS A 35 6.55 0.27 -14.36
N ILE A 36 5.35 0.56 -13.86
CA ILE A 36 4.21 1.07 -14.63
C ILE A 36 3.81 2.42 -14.05
N THR A 37 3.79 3.45 -14.89
CA THR A 37 3.50 4.83 -14.47
C THR A 37 2.10 5.30 -14.85
N GLU A 38 1.45 4.61 -15.78
CA GLU A 38 0.12 4.98 -16.25
C GLU A 38 -0.76 3.74 -16.41
N LYS A 39 -1.99 3.84 -15.96
CA LYS A 39 -3.02 2.83 -16.15
C LYS A 39 -4.38 3.46 -15.95
N ASP A 40 -5.33 3.09 -16.81
CA ASP A 40 -6.71 3.51 -16.65
C ASP A 40 -7.34 2.78 -15.45
N LEU A 41 -7.69 3.51 -14.42
CA LEU A 41 -8.29 2.97 -13.21
C LEU A 41 -9.81 3.18 -13.14
N SER A 42 -10.43 3.72 -14.19
CA SER A 42 -11.86 4.07 -14.17
C SER A 42 -12.78 2.86 -13.96
N GLY A 43 -12.37 1.69 -14.39
CA GLY A 43 -13.18 0.46 -14.28
C GLY A 43 -13.08 -0.25 -12.92
N TYR A 44 -12.27 0.25 -11.99
CA TYR A 44 -12.13 -0.36 -10.68
C TYR A 44 -13.08 0.28 -9.67
N ASP A 45 -13.66 -0.55 -8.83
CA ASP A 45 -14.55 -0.11 -7.75
C ASP A 45 -13.80 0.22 -6.47
N LEU A 46 -12.65 -0.42 -6.27
CA LEU A 46 -11.83 -0.24 -5.08
C LEU A 46 -10.35 -0.19 -5.50
N ILE A 47 -9.66 0.85 -5.08
CA ILE A 47 -8.26 1.07 -5.42
C ILE A 47 -7.44 1.12 -4.14
N GLY A 48 -6.43 0.24 -4.04
CA GLY A 48 -5.49 0.23 -2.93
C GLY A 48 -4.16 0.84 -3.32
N PHE A 49 -3.56 1.60 -2.40
CA PHE A 49 -2.19 2.07 -2.52
C PHE A 49 -1.37 1.50 -1.38
N ALA A 50 -0.27 0.84 -1.71
CA ALA A 50 0.57 0.15 -0.74
C ALA A 50 2.03 0.48 -0.95
N SER A 51 2.75 0.78 0.13
CA SER A 51 4.17 1.13 0.05
C SER A 51 4.88 0.90 1.38
N GLY A 52 6.19 0.73 1.33
CA GLY A 52 7.03 0.96 2.49
C GLY A 52 7.07 2.46 2.82
N ILE A 53 7.60 2.78 3.98
CA ILE A 53 7.80 4.17 4.40
C ILE A 53 9.29 4.51 4.29
N TYR A 54 9.59 5.55 3.51
CA TYR A 54 10.94 5.99 3.20
C TYR A 54 11.07 7.47 3.55
N PHE A 55 11.92 7.80 4.51
CA PHE A 55 12.09 9.19 4.99
C PHE A 55 10.75 9.84 5.36
N GLY A 56 9.91 9.08 6.08
CA GLY A 56 8.65 9.61 6.60
C GLY A 56 7.53 9.72 5.58
N LYS A 57 7.63 9.07 4.42
CA LYS A 57 6.55 9.08 3.42
C LYS A 57 6.52 7.79 2.60
N MET A 58 5.41 7.55 1.94
CA MET A 58 5.30 6.46 0.97
C MET A 58 6.24 6.71 -0.20
N HIS A 59 6.62 5.65 -0.90
CA HIS A 59 7.52 5.75 -2.06
C HIS A 59 6.96 6.72 -3.09
N GLN A 60 7.83 7.55 -3.66
CA GLN A 60 7.40 8.59 -4.59
C GLN A 60 6.69 8.04 -5.82
N SER A 61 7.04 6.82 -6.26
CA SER A 61 6.38 6.19 -7.41
C SER A 61 4.89 5.98 -7.17
N VAL A 62 4.49 5.60 -5.96
CA VAL A 62 3.08 5.40 -5.61
C VAL A 62 2.35 6.75 -5.56
N ILE A 63 2.99 7.75 -4.97
CA ILE A 63 2.44 9.10 -4.90
C ILE A 63 2.23 9.67 -6.31
N ASN A 64 3.24 9.56 -7.17
CA ASN A 64 3.14 10.02 -8.55
C ASN A 64 2.07 9.28 -9.33
N PHE A 65 1.97 7.96 -9.14
CA PHE A 65 0.95 7.14 -9.80
C PHE A 65 -0.44 7.61 -9.42
N ALA A 66 -0.67 7.89 -8.14
CA ALA A 66 -1.96 8.38 -7.67
C ALA A 66 -2.31 9.75 -8.27
N GLU A 67 -1.33 10.66 -8.31
CA GLU A 67 -1.55 11.99 -8.90
C GLU A 67 -1.99 11.92 -10.36
N VAL A 68 -1.37 11.04 -11.13
CA VAL A 68 -1.62 10.92 -12.57
C VAL A 68 -2.87 10.11 -12.87
N ASN A 69 -3.12 9.03 -12.14
CA ASN A 69 -4.08 8.00 -12.57
C ASN A 69 -5.33 7.88 -11.71
N LEU A 70 -5.34 8.36 -10.48
CA LEU A 70 -6.52 8.20 -9.62
C LEU A 70 -7.69 8.99 -10.15
N PRO A 71 -8.79 8.33 -10.56
CA PRO A 71 -10.00 9.05 -10.97
C PRO A 71 -10.70 9.71 -9.78
N GLU A 72 -11.59 10.64 -10.06
CA GLU A 72 -12.38 11.28 -9.01
C GLU A 72 -13.43 10.33 -8.42
N ASN A 73 -13.78 10.56 -7.17
CA ASN A 73 -14.90 9.88 -6.47
C ASN A 73 -14.72 8.38 -6.32
N LYS A 74 -13.48 7.90 -6.17
CA LYS A 74 -13.21 6.46 -5.97
C LYS A 74 -13.08 6.13 -4.49
N ASP A 75 -13.45 4.90 -4.15
CA ASP A 75 -13.15 4.33 -2.85
C ASP A 75 -11.72 3.80 -2.84
N VAL A 76 -10.96 4.19 -1.83
CA VAL A 76 -9.53 3.93 -1.73
C VAL A 76 -9.20 3.33 -0.38
N PHE A 77 -8.32 2.35 -0.36
CA PHE A 77 -7.71 1.88 0.89
C PHE A 77 -6.19 2.05 0.83
N LEU A 78 -5.59 2.18 1.99
CA LEU A 78 -4.17 2.46 2.13
C LEU A 78 -3.49 1.38 2.96
N MET A 79 -2.29 1.00 2.55
CA MET A 79 -1.48 0.01 3.28
C MET A 79 -0.04 0.48 3.32
N CYS A 80 0.64 0.29 4.44
CA CYS A 80 2.07 0.51 4.51
C CYS A 80 2.78 -0.50 5.40
N THR A 81 4.05 -0.72 5.08
CA THR A 81 4.99 -1.39 5.97
C THR A 81 5.98 -0.36 6.49
N TYR A 82 6.32 -0.40 7.76
CA TYR A 82 7.17 0.61 8.37
C TYR A 82 8.17 -0.02 9.33
N GLY A 83 9.35 0.59 9.40
CA GLY A 83 10.33 0.28 10.45
C GLY A 83 10.06 1.09 11.70
N GLY A 84 9.88 2.40 11.54
CA GLY A 84 9.64 3.34 12.62
C GLY A 84 8.17 3.57 12.92
N LYS A 85 7.43 4.21 12.02
CA LYS A 85 6.00 4.51 12.20
C LYS A 85 5.26 4.55 10.86
N PRO A 86 3.94 4.26 10.86
CA PRO A 86 3.13 4.39 9.65
C PRO A 86 2.91 5.86 9.31
N VAL A 87 2.89 6.18 8.02
CA VAL A 87 2.62 7.55 7.52
C VAL A 87 1.83 7.47 6.22
N PHE A 88 0.71 8.19 6.15
CA PHE A 88 -0.15 8.23 4.96
C PHE A 88 -0.45 9.66 4.48
N ASP A 89 0.23 10.67 5.01
CA ASP A 89 -0.16 12.07 4.79
C ASP A 89 -0.19 12.47 3.31
N SER A 90 0.84 12.12 2.55
CA SER A 90 0.94 12.53 1.14
C SER A 90 -0.16 11.91 0.29
N ILE A 91 -0.43 10.61 0.47
CA ILE A 91 -1.45 9.93 -0.32
C ILE A 91 -2.86 10.37 0.07
N LYS A 92 -3.10 10.63 1.34
CA LYS A 92 -4.40 11.14 1.82
C LYS A 92 -4.73 12.48 1.19
N LYS A 93 -3.74 13.35 1.04
CA LYS A 93 -3.92 14.66 0.39
C LYS A 93 -4.39 14.48 -1.04
N ILE A 94 -3.78 13.59 -1.79
CA ILE A 94 -4.13 13.33 -3.20
C ILE A 94 -5.54 12.77 -3.29
N VAL A 95 -5.88 11.79 -2.45
CA VAL A 95 -7.23 11.21 -2.43
C VAL A 95 -8.28 12.27 -2.16
N LYS A 96 -8.01 13.17 -1.21
CA LYS A 96 -8.91 14.28 -0.90
C LYS A 96 -9.08 15.24 -2.09
N GLU A 97 -7.99 15.58 -2.76
CA GLU A 97 -8.02 16.45 -3.94
C GLU A 97 -8.82 15.85 -5.08
N LYS A 98 -8.86 14.52 -5.18
CA LYS A 98 -9.64 13.77 -6.18
C LYS A 98 -11.04 13.42 -5.68
N GLN A 99 -11.47 13.98 -4.55
CA GLN A 99 -12.78 13.72 -3.95
C GLN A 99 -13.04 12.23 -3.69
N GLY A 100 -11.97 11.47 -3.43
CA GLY A 100 -12.06 10.07 -3.09
C GLY A 100 -12.42 9.86 -1.63
N ARG A 101 -12.81 8.63 -1.32
CA ARG A 101 -13.15 8.23 0.04
C ARG A 101 -12.18 7.16 0.52
N ILE A 102 -11.53 7.40 1.65
CA ILE A 102 -10.67 6.39 2.27
C ILE A 102 -11.56 5.47 3.10
N VAL A 103 -11.65 4.20 2.67
CA VAL A 103 -12.52 3.20 3.30
C VAL A 103 -11.78 2.31 4.29
N GLY A 104 -10.46 2.38 4.33
CA GLY A 104 -9.68 1.63 5.29
C GLY A 104 -8.19 1.92 5.21
N GLU A 105 -7.49 1.67 6.31
CA GLU A 105 -6.04 1.83 6.41
C GLU A 105 -5.48 0.63 7.15
N PHE A 106 -4.40 0.06 6.63
CA PHE A 106 -3.70 -1.04 7.28
C PHE A 106 -2.21 -0.73 7.33
N SER A 107 -1.57 -1.02 8.44
CA SER A 107 -0.13 -0.88 8.57
C SER A 107 0.44 -2.00 9.42
N CYS A 108 1.65 -2.42 9.10
CA CYS A 108 2.39 -3.37 9.92
C CYS A 108 3.88 -3.06 9.84
N LYS A 109 4.63 -3.63 10.77
CA LYS A 109 6.08 -3.48 10.76
C LYS A 109 6.68 -4.22 9.58
N GLY A 110 7.80 -3.70 9.08
CA GLY A 110 8.62 -4.31 8.05
C GLY A 110 10.09 -4.16 8.39
N PHE A 111 10.90 -5.16 8.05
CA PHE A 111 12.34 -5.06 8.28
C PHE A 111 12.89 -3.87 7.49
N ASP A 112 13.52 -2.94 8.17
CA ASP A 112 13.95 -1.67 7.62
C ASP A 112 15.43 -1.40 7.92
N THR A 113 16.23 -1.33 6.84
CA THR A 113 17.64 -0.96 6.92
C THR A 113 17.91 0.39 6.24
N PHE A 114 16.85 1.14 5.90
CA PHE A 114 16.94 2.37 5.14
C PHE A 114 17.40 3.55 6.02
N GLY A 115 18.27 4.39 5.46
CA GLY A 115 18.74 5.57 6.16
C GLY A 115 19.47 5.24 7.48
N PRO A 116 19.13 5.92 8.59
CA PRO A 116 19.84 5.71 9.86
C PRO A 116 19.65 4.32 10.45
N PHE A 117 18.63 3.57 10.05
CA PHE A 117 18.39 2.22 10.55
C PHE A 117 19.50 1.24 10.13
N LYS A 118 20.17 1.52 9.03
CA LYS A 118 21.30 0.72 8.54
C LYS A 118 22.45 0.67 9.56
N LEU A 119 22.66 1.75 10.31
CA LEU A 119 23.75 1.85 11.28
C LEU A 119 23.61 0.88 12.45
N ILE A 120 22.40 0.45 12.75
CA ILE A 120 22.12 -0.49 13.85
C ILE A 120 21.70 -1.87 13.35
N GLY A 121 21.97 -2.17 12.06
CA GLY A 121 21.63 -3.46 11.46
C GLY A 121 20.16 -3.60 11.06
N GLY A 122 19.40 -2.48 11.05
CA GLY A 122 17.99 -2.46 10.72
C GLY A 122 17.10 -2.52 11.94
N ILE A 123 15.80 -2.30 11.73
CA ILE A 123 14.77 -2.41 12.76
C ILE A 123 13.62 -3.26 12.25
N SER A 124 12.80 -3.76 13.18
CA SER A 124 11.63 -4.61 12.87
C SER A 124 11.98 -5.87 12.09
N LYS A 125 13.15 -6.45 12.37
CA LYS A 125 13.62 -7.68 11.73
C LYS A 125 12.61 -8.80 11.95
N GLY A 126 12.35 -9.59 10.90
CA GLY A 126 11.36 -10.66 10.94
C GLY A 126 9.94 -10.23 10.61
N HIS A 127 9.73 -8.96 10.26
CA HIS A 127 8.44 -8.43 9.83
C HIS A 127 8.46 -8.02 8.36
N PRO A 128 7.35 -8.17 7.63
CA PRO A 128 6.09 -8.78 8.10
C PRO A 128 6.28 -10.25 8.46
N ASP A 129 5.65 -10.67 9.54
CA ASP A 129 5.60 -12.09 9.90
C ASP A 129 4.26 -12.69 9.45
N LYS A 130 4.03 -13.98 9.78
CA LYS A 130 2.80 -14.66 9.42
C LYS A 130 1.56 -13.96 9.96
N ASN A 131 1.63 -13.46 11.18
CA ASN A 131 0.54 -12.71 11.81
C ASN A 131 0.21 -11.43 11.04
N ASP A 132 1.24 -10.70 10.60
CA ASP A 132 1.05 -9.49 9.81
C ASP A 132 0.34 -9.80 8.49
N LEU A 133 0.73 -10.89 7.82
CA LEU A 133 0.11 -11.31 6.58
C LEU A 133 -1.35 -11.74 6.79
N ASP A 134 -1.62 -12.49 7.85
CA ASP A 134 -2.98 -12.92 8.19
C ASP A 134 -3.87 -11.72 8.52
N ASN A 135 -3.34 -10.73 9.22
CA ASN A 135 -4.06 -9.50 9.54
C ASN A 135 -4.37 -8.68 8.28
N ALA A 136 -3.45 -8.64 7.32
CA ALA A 136 -3.67 -7.97 6.05
C ALA A 136 -4.81 -8.62 5.26
N LYS A 137 -4.85 -9.95 5.24
CA LYS A 137 -5.92 -10.71 4.59
C LYS A 137 -7.27 -10.44 5.25
N ALA A 138 -7.31 -10.43 6.58
CA ALA A 138 -8.53 -10.13 7.34
C ALA A 138 -9.01 -8.70 7.09
N PHE A 139 -8.09 -7.75 7.04
CA PHE A 139 -8.39 -6.36 6.71
C PHE A 139 -9.07 -6.26 5.34
N PHE A 140 -8.53 -6.91 4.33
CA PHE A 140 -9.09 -6.86 2.98
C PHE A 140 -10.48 -7.50 2.93
N LYS A 141 -10.68 -8.61 3.61
CA LYS A 141 -12.01 -9.26 3.68
C LYS A 141 -13.07 -8.34 4.31
N GLU A 142 -12.70 -7.59 5.34
CA GLU A 142 -13.63 -6.63 5.95
C GLU A 142 -13.98 -5.50 4.97
N LEU A 143 -13.03 -5.05 4.17
CA LEU A 143 -13.30 -4.05 3.13
C LEU A 143 -14.31 -4.58 2.10
N GLU A 144 -14.16 -5.82 1.68
CA GLU A 144 -15.08 -6.45 0.72
C GLU A 144 -16.51 -6.54 1.27
N LYS A 145 -16.65 -6.82 2.56
CA LYS A 145 -17.98 -6.91 3.19
C LYS A 145 -18.71 -5.56 3.25
N GLY A 146 -17.96 -4.47 3.29
CA GLY A 146 -18.54 -3.12 3.29
C GLY A 146 -19.01 -2.64 1.93
N LYS A 147 -18.86 -3.47 0.90
CA LYS A 147 -19.19 -3.08 -0.49
C LYS A 147 -20.48 -3.73 -1.02
#